data_5ecee4669b6aec19a9a5f275455cf908
#
_entry.id   5ecee4669b6aec19a9a5f275455cf908
#
_cell.length_a   1.000
_cell.length_b   1.000
_cell.length_c   1.000
_cell.angle_alpha   90.00
_cell.angle_beta   90.00
_cell.angle_gamma   90.00
#
_symmetry.space_group_name_H-M   'P 1'
#
loop_
_entity.id
_entity.type
_entity.pdbx_description
1 polymer ?
#
loop_
_entity_poly.entity_id
_entity_poly.type
_entity_poly.pdbx_seq_one_letter_code
_entity_poly.pdbx_strand_id
1 'polypeptide(L)'
;MKINKPRVAIFSDLHLGVHSNSSDWHNYAIEWAHWFKEECKRKNIKDIIFCGDWHHNRSEISVNTLQISADIFDILCDFNIIAITGNHDIYYKHRTDVNSLSIFKKRKNVTILDSFDTIEAFDRTITLCPWNTNIKDVP
;
A
#
# COMPACT_ATOMS: atom_id res chain seq x y z
N MET A 1 13.44 19.02 -26.10
CA MET A 1 12.20 18.48 -25.57
C MET A 1 12.55 17.47 -24.51
N LYS A 2 12.29 17.74 -23.22
CA LYS A 2 12.48 16.73 -22.17
C LYS A 2 11.27 15.80 -22.24
N ILE A 3 11.45 14.60 -22.75
CA ILE A 3 10.44 13.54 -22.65
C ILE A 3 10.37 13.15 -21.18
N ASN A 4 9.30 13.53 -20.50
CA ASN A 4 9.04 13.10 -19.13
C ASN A 4 8.74 11.59 -19.19
N LYS A 5 9.72 10.76 -18.84
CA LYS A 5 9.47 9.33 -18.69
C LYS A 5 8.44 9.11 -17.58
N PRO A 6 7.49 8.18 -17.76
CA PRO A 6 6.55 7.85 -16.72
C PRO A 6 7.30 7.39 -15.46
N ARG A 7 6.81 7.81 -14.29
CA ARG A 7 7.41 7.52 -12.98
C ARG A 7 6.37 6.94 -12.05
N VAL A 8 6.79 6.03 -11.22
CA VAL A 8 6.00 5.45 -10.14
C VAL A 8 6.73 5.61 -8.81
N ALA A 9 6.02 5.88 -7.74
CA ALA A 9 6.57 5.81 -6.40
C ALA A 9 6.28 4.42 -5.82
N ILE A 10 7.25 3.87 -5.12
CA ILE A 10 7.13 2.54 -4.49
C ILE A 10 7.49 2.67 -3.03
N PHE A 11 6.66 2.11 -2.15
CA PHE A 11 6.97 2.02 -0.72
C PHE A 11 6.33 0.76 -0.10
N SER A 12 6.74 0.43 1.13
CA SER A 12 6.24 -0.71 1.90
C SER A 12 6.35 -0.44 3.40
N ASP A 13 5.87 -1.38 4.20
CA ASP A 13 6.20 -1.48 5.64
C ASP A 13 5.80 -0.25 6.47
N LEU A 14 4.56 0.23 6.33
CA LEU A 14 4.02 1.28 7.21
C LEU A 14 3.81 0.78 8.63
N HIS A 15 3.46 -0.50 8.79
CA HIS A 15 3.21 -1.13 10.07
C HIS A 15 2.36 -0.27 11.03
N LEU A 16 1.25 0.28 10.53
CA LEU A 16 0.34 1.07 11.36
C LEU A 16 -0.16 0.24 12.55
N GLY A 17 -0.08 0.81 13.74
CA GLY A 17 -0.40 0.11 14.99
C GLY A 17 0.81 -0.48 15.72
N VAL A 18 2.01 -0.32 15.20
CA VAL A 18 3.25 -0.71 15.87
C VAL A 18 3.40 -0.01 17.23
N HIS A 19 4.19 -0.59 18.13
CA HIS A 19 4.39 -0.10 19.50
C HIS A 19 3.08 0.11 20.27
N SER A 20 2.23 -0.92 20.29
CA SER A 20 0.96 -0.93 21.02
C SER A 20 0.01 0.22 20.58
N ASN A 21 -0.07 0.45 19.29
CA ASN A 21 -0.89 1.52 18.70
C ASN A 21 -0.48 2.92 19.18
N SER A 22 0.82 3.16 19.31
CA SER A 22 1.36 4.43 19.79
C SER A 22 0.89 5.61 18.94
N SER A 23 0.36 6.63 19.61
CA SER A 23 -0.06 7.88 18.97
C SER A 23 1.10 8.65 18.34
N ASP A 24 2.30 8.56 18.90
CA ASP A 24 3.48 9.22 18.34
C ASP A 24 3.83 8.61 16.98
N TRP A 25 3.81 7.28 16.88
CA TRP A 25 4.06 6.59 15.61
C TRP A 25 2.95 6.83 14.58
N HIS A 26 1.69 6.95 15.04
CA HIS A 26 0.59 7.37 14.15
C HIS A 26 0.82 8.79 13.62
N ASN A 27 1.26 9.72 14.45
CA ASN A 27 1.55 11.09 14.02
C ASN A 27 2.71 11.12 13.01
N TYR A 28 3.78 10.35 13.25
CA TYR A 28 4.88 10.23 12.28
C TYR A 28 4.42 9.66 10.93
N ALA A 29 3.49 8.69 10.94
CA ALA A 29 2.93 8.15 9.71
C ALA A 29 2.13 9.19 8.93
N ILE A 30 1.34 10.04 9.61
CA ILE A 30 0.60 11.14 8.99
C ILE A 30 1.54 12.20 8.43
N GLU A 31 2.55 12.63 9.20
CA GLU A 31 3.57 13.59 8.74
C GLU A 31 4.31 13.05 7.50
N TRP A 32 4.68 11.77 7.54
CA TRP A 32 5.29 11.10 6.39
C TRP A 32 4.37 11.09 5.17
N ALA A 33 3.07 10.80 5.34
CA ALA A 33 2.13 10.76 4.23
C ALA A 33 1.97 12.13 3.55
N HIS A 34 1.95 13.21 4.32
CA HIS A 34 1.94 14.56 3.79
C HIS A 34 3.24 14.89 3.02
N TRP A 35 4.38 14.59 3.61
CA TRP A 35 5.67 14.77 2.95
C TRP A 35 5.75 13.96 1.64
N PHE A 36 5.35 12.68 1.69
CA PHE A 36 5.36 11.79 0.54
C PHE A 36 4.47 12.31 -0.60
N LYS A 37 3.27 12.79 -0.26
CA LYS A 37 2.36 13.45 -1.20
C LYS A 37 3.03 14.62 -1.92
N GLU A 38 3.66 15.53 -1.18
CA GLU A 38 4.32 16.70 -1.74
C GLU A 38 5.53 16.31 -2.62
N GLU A 39 6.31 15.32 -2.20
CA GLU A 39 7.43 14.79 -3.02
C GLU A 39 6.94 14.16 -4.32
N CYS A 40 5.86 13.39 -4.28
CA CYS A 40 5.26 12.82 -5.48
C CYS A 40 4.76 13.92 -6.43
N LYS A 41 4.09 14.94 -5.91
CA LYS A 41 3.64 16.08 -6.70
C LYS A 41 4.82 16.84 -7.33
N ARG A 42 5.85 17.15 -6.56
CA ARG A 42 7.07 17.83 -7.02
C ARG A 42 7.76 17.06 -8.16
N LYS A 43 7.72 15.74 -8.11
CA LYS A 43 8.31 14.85 -9.13
C LYS A 43 7.35 14.51 -10.28
N ASN A 44 6.13 15.04 -10.25
CA ASN A 44 5.07 14.74 -11.22
C ASN A 44 4.77 13.23 -11.30
N ILE A 45 4.72 12.56 -10.14
CA ILE A 45 4.32 11.17 -10.00
C ILE A 45 2.83 11.14 -9.70
N LYS A 46 2.09 10.24 -10.36
CA LYS A 46 0.64 10.06 -10.18
C LYS A 46 0.29 8.65 -9.70
N ASP A 47 1.21 7.74 -9.81
CA ASP A 47 0.98 6.32 -9.55
C ASP A 47 1.89 5.84 -8.43
N ILE A 48 1.33 5.05 -7.54
CA ILE A 48 2.00 4.50 -6.36
C ILE A 48 1.82 2.98 -6.36
N ILE A 49 2.89 2.25 -6.07
CA ILE A 49 2.85 0.82 -5.75
C ILE A 49 3.22 0.66 -4.28
N PHE A 50 2.32 0.05 -3.53
CA PHE A 50 2.55 -0.32 -2.14
C PHE A 50 2.84 -1.83 -2.05
N CYS A 51 3.97 -2.18 -1.43
CA CYS A 51 4.51 -3.54 -1.45
C CYS A 51 4.27 -4.33 -0.16
N GLY A 52 3.20 -4.03 0.59
CA GLY A 52 2.76 -4.85 1.72
C GLY A 52 3.15 -4.32 3.09
N ASP A 53 2.55 -4.92 4.12
CA ASP A 53 2.69 -4.59 5.54
C ASP A 53 2.21 -3.16 5.89
N TRP A 54 0.96 -2.89 5.51
CA TRP A 54 0.27 -1.64 5.84
C TRP A 54 -0.05 -1.56 7.33
N HIS A 55 -0.64 -2.63 7.88
CA HIS A 55 -0.92 -2.75 9.29
C HIS A 55 0.10 -3.64 10.00
N HIS A 56 0.35 -3.37 11.28
CA HIS A 56 1.28 -4.18 12.08
C HIS A 56 0.63 -5.46 12.58
N ASN A 57 -0.63 -5.40 13.00
CA ASN A 57 -1.34 -6.51 13.60
C ASN A 57 -2.26 -7.20 12.59
N ARG A 58 -2.13 -8.52 12.46
CA ARG A 58 -2.91 -9.30 11.49
C ARG A 58 -4.27 -9.74 11.99
N SER A 59 -4.46 -9.82 13.33
CA SER A 59 -5.67 -10.39 13.94
C SER A 59 -6.70 -9.33 14.31
N GLU A 60 -6.26 -8.13 14.67
CA GLU A 60 -7.13 -7.04 15.09
C GLU A 60 -6.47 -5.68 14.83
N ILE A 61 -7.28 -4.69 14.53
CA ILE A 61 -6.84 -3.32 14.31
C ILE A 61 -7.63 -2.43 15.26
N SER A 62 -6.92 -1.66 16.09
CA SER A 62 -7.58 -0.71 16.99
C SER A 62 -8.29 0.40 16.20
N VAL A 63 -9.32 0.99 16.78
CA VAL A 63 -10.12 2.02 16.13
C VAL A 63 -9.26 3.22 15.74
N ASN A 64 -8.33 3.66 16.60
CA ASN A 64 -7.44 4.77 16.27
C ASN A 64 -6.50 4.42 15.11
N THR A 65 -5.94 3.21 15.06
CA THR A 65 -5.11 2.77 13.93
C THR A 65 -5.92 2.70 12.63
N LEU A 66 -7.16 2.23 12.70
CA LEU A 66 -8.05 2.19 11.54
C LEU A 66 -8.35 3.60 11.02
N GLN A 67 -8.58 4.56 11.92
CA GLN A 67 -8.80 5.96 11.56
C GLN A 67 -7.56 6.55 10.86
N ILE A 68 -6.37 6.35 11.40
CA ILE A 68 -5.11 6.80 10.79
C ILE A 68 -4.91 6.17 9.41
N SER A 69 -5.23 4.88 9.27
CA SER A 69 -5.17 4.18 7.99
C SER A 69 -6.08 4.84 6.94
N ALA A 70 -7.31 5.18 7.32
CA ALA A 70 -8.24 5.89 6.44
C ALA A 70 -7.73 7.30 6.09
N ASP A 71 -7.20 8.04 7.07
CA ASP A 71 -6.66 9.39 6.87
C ASP A 71 -5.48 9.39 5.89
N ILE A 72 -4.59 8.39 5.95
CA ILE A 72 -3.48 8.26 4.99
C ILE A 72 -4.01 8.02 3.57
N PHE A 73 -5.01 7.15 3.39
CA PHE A 73 -5.64 6.97 2.08
C PHE A 73 -6.31 8.26 1.59
N ASP A 74 -6.88 9.07 2.48
CA ASP A 74 -7.46 10.37 2.13
C ASP A 74 -6.39 11.39 1.73
N ILE A 75 -5.27 11.44 2.43
CA ILE A 75 -4.11 12.27 2.08
C ILE A 75 -3.61 11.91 0.67
N LEU A 76 -3.59 10.63 0.33
CA LEU A 76 -3.09 10.11 -0.93
C LEU A 76 -4.18 9.95 -2.02
N CYS A 77 -5.36 10.54 -1.85
CA CYS A 77 -6.52 10.35 -2.74
C CYS A 77 -6.30 10.83 -4.19
N ASP A 78 -5.34 11.72 -4.41
CA ASP A 78 -4.99 12.26 -5.73
C ASP A 78 -4.15 11.28 -6.58
N PHE A 79 -3.70 10.17 -6.00
CA PHE A 79 -2.83 9.19 -6.66
C PHE A 79 -3.59 7.89 -6.95
N ASN A 80 -3.20 7.23 -8.04
CA ASN A 80 -3.59 5.84 -8.29
C ASN A 80 -2.70 4.93 -7.45
N ILE A 81 -3.28 4.09 -6.63
CA ILE A 81 -2.56 3.21 -5.71
C ILE A 81 -2.85 1.76 -6.08
N ILE A 82 -1.80 1.00 -6.36
CA ILE A 82 -1.86 -0.46 -6.43
C ILE A 82 -1.16 -0.98 -5.17
N ALA A 83 -1.88 -1.75 -4.36
CA ALA A 83 -1.34 -2.31 -3.12
C ALA A 83 -1.39 -3.83 -3.17
N ILE A 84 -0.28 -4.47 -2.86
CA ILE A 84 -0.22 -5.91 -2.59
C ILE A 84 -0.24 -6.16 -1.09
N THR A 85 -0.75 -7.31 -0.68
CA THR A 85 -0.78 -7.71 0.74
C THR A 85 0.56 -8.29 1.17
N GLY A 86 1.06 -7.80 2.31
CA GLY A 86 2.21 -8.37 3.02
C GLY A 86 1.77 -9.43 4.04
N ASN A 87 2.74 -10.01 4.75
CA ASN A 87 2.46 -11.05 5.74
C ASN A 87 1.72 -10.53 6.99
N HIS A 88 1.87 -9.25 7.30
CA HIS A 88 1.13 -8.62 8.40
C HIS A 88 -0.29 -8.19 8.02
N ASP A 89 -0.61 -8.10 6.74
CA ASP A 89 -1.94 -7.71 6.28
C ASP A 89 -2.93 -8.88 6.23
N ILE A 90 -2.46 -10.13 6.15
CA ILE A 90 -3.30 -11.32 6.01
C ILE A 90 -3.61 -11.96 7.37
N TYR A 91 -4.85 -12.41 7.54
CA TYR A 91 -5.29 -13.08 8.76
C TYR A 91 -4.81 -14.54 8.85
N TYR A 92 -5.05 -15.32 7.81
CA TYR A 92 -4.67 -16.73 7.74
C TYR A 92 -3.29 -16.91 7.10
N LYS A 93 -2.49 -17.86 7.60
CA LYS A 93 -1.14 -18.11 7.07
C LYS A 93 -1.11 -18.59 5.61
N HIS A 94 -2.18 -19.23 5.14
CA HIS A 94 -2.20 -19.95 3.87
C HIS A 94 -3.20 -19.40 2.86
N ARG A 95 -3.87 -18.28 3.17
CA ARG A 95 -4.80 -17.64 2.23
C ARG A 95 -4.79 -16.13 2.44
N THR A 96 -4.94 -15.42 1.35
CA THR A 96 -4.74 -13.97 1.28
C THR A 96 -6.04 -13.19 1.12
N ASP A 97 -7.16 -13.88 0.88
CA ASP A 97 -8.47 -13.27 0.62
C ASP A 97 -9.09 -12.59 1.87
N VAL A 98 -8.66 -12.97 3.08
CA VAL A 98 -9.02 -12.26 4.31
C VAL A 98 -7.82 -11.43 4.77
N ASN A 99 -7.87 -10.14 4.47
CA ASN A 99 -6.79 -9.21 4.76
C ASN A 99 -7.31 -7.84 5.20
N SER A 100 -6.47 -7.11 5.92
CA SER A 100 -6.82 -5.81 6.50
C SER A 100 -7.00 -4.70 5.47
N LEU A 101 -6.45 -4.84 4.28
CA LEU A 101 -6.59 -3.86 3.20
C LEU A 101 -7.92 -3.96 2.46
N SER A 102 -8.62 -5.08 2.58
CA SER A 102 -9.88 -5.33 1.83
C SER A 102 -10.96 -4.30 2.10
N ILE A 103 -10.97 -3.67 3.27
CA ILE A 103 -11.92 -2.59 3.61
C ILE A 103 -11.75 -1.34 2.74
N PHE A 104 -10.61 -1.16 2.11
CA PHE A 104 -10.31 -0.02 1.24
C PHE A 104 -10.52 -0.31 -0.26
N LYS A 105 -10.91 -1.53 -0.63
CA LYS A 105 -11.13 -1.95 -2.04
C LYS A 105 -12.15 -1.09 -2.80
N LYS A 106 -13.08 -0.44 -2.10
CA LYS A 106 -14.12 0.39 -2.72
C LYS A 106 -13.67 1.81 -3.07
N ARG A 107 -12.48 2.22 -2.67
CA ARG A 107 -11.92 3.52 -3.04
C ARG A 107 -11.56 3.51 -4.53
N LYS A 108 -12.04 4.49 -5.28
CA LYS A 108 -11.90 4.55 -6.76
C LYS A 108 -10.45 4.58 -7.24
N ASN A 109 -9.56 5.12 -6.42
CA ASN A 109 -8.15 5.28 -6.72
C ASN A 109 -7.27 4.15 -6.17
N VAL A 110 -7.86 3.12 -5.55
CA VAL A 110 -7.13 2.05 -4.86
C VAL A 110 -7.48 0.70 -5.47
N THR A 111 -6.46 -0.05 -5.85
CA THR A 111 -6.56 -1.45 -6.27
C THR A 111 -5.79 -2.31 -5.29
N ILE A 112 -6.46 -3.24 -4.63
CA ILE A 112 -5.84 -4.19 -3.69
C ILE A 112 -5.71 -5.54 -4.39
N LEU A 113 -4.48 -6.05 -4.44
CA LEU A 113 -4.17 -7.37 -5.00
C LEU A 113 -3.82 -8.33 -3.87
N ASP A 114 -4.60 -9.39 -3.75
CA ASP A 114 -4.40 -10.50 -2.82
C ASP A 114 -3.95 -11.80 -3.54
N SER A 115 -3.79 -11.74 -4.84
CA SER A 115 -3.18 -12.75 -5.72
C SER A 115 -2.20 -12.07 -6.67
N PHE A 116 -1.25 -12.85 -7.21
CA PHE A 116 -0.29 -12.26 -8.12
C PHE A 116 -0.95 -11.79 -9.42
N ASP A 117 -0.42 -10.73 -9.98
CA ASP A 117 -0.84 -10.19 -11.26
C ASP A 117 0.36 -9.57 -11.98
N THR A 118 0.27 -9.48 -13.29
CA THR A 118 1.30 -8.86 -14.13
C THR A 118 0.67 -7.71 -14.90
N ILE A 119 1.24 -6.53 -14.76
CA ILE A 119 0.78 -5.32 -15.43
C ILE A 119 1.84 -4.79 -16.39
N GLU A 120 1.40 -4.25 -17.51
CA GLU A 120 2.23 -3.46 -18.42
C GLU A 120 2.07 -1.98 -18.06
N ALA A 121 3.09 -1.40 -17.45
CA ALA A 121 3.07 -0.02 -17.03
C ALA A 121 4.48 0.61 -17.04
N PHE A 122 4.56 1.92 -17.27
CA PHE A 122 5.83 2.67 -17.21
C PHE A 122 6.90 2.14 -18.17
N ASP A 123 6.51 1.65 -19.34
CA ASP A 123 7.38 0.96 -20.32
C ASP A 123 8.08 -0.29 -19.74
N ARG A 124 7.42 -0.96 -18.80
CA ARG A 124 7.90 -2.15 -18.11
C ARG A 124 6.78 -3.16 -17.90
N THR A 125 7.16 -4.42 -17.88
CA THR A 125 6.35 -5.51 -17.33
C THR A 125 6.65 -5.59 -15.84
N ILE A 126 5.62 -5.44 -15.01
CA ILE A 126 5.74 -5.46 -13.53
C ILE A 126 4.89 -6.61 -13.02
N THR A 127 5.54 -7.59 -12.39
CA THR A 127 4.84 -8.67 -11.69
C THR A 127 4.69 -8.31 -10.22
N LEU A 128 3.47 -8.27 -9.75
CA LEU A 128 3.08 -7.94 -8.38
C LEU A 128 2.79 -9.24 -7.63
N CYS A 129 3.61 -9.55 -6.64
CA CYS A 129 3.58 -10.80 -5.88
C CYS A 129 3.20 -10.54 -4.42
N PRO A 130 1.91 -10.64 -4.05
CA PRO A 130 1.50 -10.61 -2.65
C PRO A 130 2.16 -11.71 -1.83
N TRP A 131 2.18 -11.56 -0.51
CA TRP A 131 2.66 -12.62 0.38
C TRP A 131 1.94 -13.96 0.08
N ASN A 132 2.65 -15.05 0.19
CA ASN A 132 2.22 -16.41 -0.19
C ASN A 132 2.05 -16.68 -1.70
N THR A 133 2.48 -15.78 -2.58
CA THR A 133 2.57 -16.13 -4.00
C THR A 133 3.51 -17.32 -4.18
N ASN A 134 3.02 -18.37 -4.86
CA ASN A 134 3.87 -19.50 -5.20
C ASN A 134 4.86 -19.08 -6.29
N ILE A 135 6.14 -19.12 -6.01
CA ILE A 135 7.20 -18.68 -6.93
C ILE A 135 7.17 -19.44 -8.27
N LYS A 136 6.60 -20.66 -8.29
CA LYS A 136 6.45 -21.45 -9.52
C LYS A 136 5.39 -20.88 -10.47
N ASP A 137 4.49 -20.06 -9.97
CA ASP A 137 3.42 -19.43 -10.74
C ASP A 137 3.85 -18.08 -11.31
N VAL A 138 5.02 -17.57 -10.89
CA VAL A 138 5.59 -16.31 -11.37
C VAL A 138 6.28 -16.55 -12.70
N PRO A 139 5.94 -15.77 -13.77
CA PRO A 139 6.49 -15.92 -15.10
C PRO A 139 8.00 -15.68 -15.19
#